data_178916ee886faabe6d394a6eaa4f7d80
#
_entry.id   178916ee886faabe6d394a6eaa4f7d80
#
_cell.length_a   1.000
_cell.length_b   1.000
_cell.length_c   1.000
_cell.angle_alpha   90.00
_cell.angle_beta   90.00
_cell.angle_gamma   90.00
#
_symmetry.space_group_name_H-M   'P 1'
#
loop_
_entity.id
_entity.type
_entity.pdbx_description
1 polymer ?
#
loop_
_entity_poly.entity_id
_entity_poly.type
_entity_poly.pdbx_seq_one_letter_code
_entity_poly.pdbx_strand_id
1 'polypeptide(L)'
;MKVIYTDVLVIGAGLAGLRMAVGAKRRGHDSIILSLVPPKRSHSKAAQGGMQASLANVIKGVGDNEDVHFGDTVRGSDWGADQEVVRMFVNTAPKAVRELAGWGVPCSRITPGDRQVIINGEKVTITERKEAAGLIGQRDFGGTKKWRTCFVSDGTGHAMLNAVSDRAIALGIPIHDVLKPSL
;
A
#
# COMPACT_ATOMS: atom_id res chain seq x y z
N MET A 1 -37.86 -11.27 5.94
CA MET A 1 -36.66 -10.75 5.25
C MET A 1 -36.11 -9.60 6.09
N LYS A 2 -34.85 -9.64 6.49
CA LYS A 2 -34.19 -8.54 7.22
C LYS A 2 -33.62 -7.56 6.21
N VAL A 3 -34.02 -6.29 6.26
CA VAL A 3 -33.51 -5.22 5.41
C VAL A 3 -32.54 -4.38 6.25
N ILE A 4 -31.38 -4.06 5.71
CA ILE A 4 -30.36 -3.23 6.34
C ILE A 4 -30.14 -2.01 5.44
N TYR A 5 -30.16 -0.82 6.03
CA TYR A 5 -29.92 0.46 5.34
C TYR A 5 -28.49 0.90 5.62
N THR A 6 -27.83 1.46 4.60
CA THR A 6 -26.49 2.04 4.69
C THR A 6 -26.30 3.12 3.63
N ASP A 7 -25.44 4.08 3.87
CA ASP A 7 -25.11 5.11 2.87
C ASP A 7 -24.21 4.53 1.77
N VAL A 8 -23.30 3.63 2.14
CA VAL A 8 -22.31 3.04 1.22
C VAL A 8 -22.27 1.52 1.39
N LEU A 9 -22.61 0.79 0.34
CA LEU A 9 -22.39 -0.65 0.24
C LEU A 9 -21.11 -0.93 -0.54
N VAL A 10 -20.15 -1.57 0.12
CA VAL A 10 -18.87 -1.97 -0.49
C VAL A 10 -18.89 -3.45 -0.82
N ILE A 11 -18.67 -3.81 -2.07
CA ILE A 11 -18.58 -5.19 -2.53
C ILE A 11 -17.11 -5.60 -2.62
N GLY A 12 -16.70 -6.49 -1.71
CA GLY A 12 -15.33 -7.01 -1.60
C GLY A 12 -14.56 -6.43 -0.42
N ALA A 13 -13.96 -7.32 0.39
CA ALA A 13 -13.19 -6.97 1.59
C ALA A 13 -11.66 -7.09 1.37
N GLY A 14 -11.19 -6.86 0.15
CA GLY A 14 -9.76 -6.66 -0.12
C GLY A 14 -9.29 -5.27 0.33
N LEU A 15 -8.01 -4.95 0.12
CA LEU A 15 -7.43 -3.66 0.53
C LEU A 15 -8.23 -2.45 0.02
N ALA A 16 -8.66 -2.46 -1.24
CA ALA A 16 -9.41 -1.36 -1.83
C ALA A 16 -10.77 -1.16 -1.16
N GLY A 17 -11.54 -2.23 -0.97
CA GLY A 17 -12.87 -2.16 -0.35
C GLY A 17 -12.77 -1.75 1.12
N LEU A 18 -11.88 -2.34 1.89
CA LEU A 18 -11.63 -1.94 3.28
C LEU A 18 -11.23 -0.47 3.37
N ARG A 19 -10.31 -0.01 2.51
CA ARG A 19 -9.87 1.39 2.52
C ARG A 19 -10.98 2.35 2.13
N MET A 20 -11.84 1.97 1.18
CA MET A 20 -13.02 2.76 0.80
C MET A 20 -14.01 2.89 1.96
N ALA A 21 -14.36 1.79 2.61
CA ALA A 21 -15.26 1.79 3.75
C ALA A 21 -14.74 2.63 4.93
N VAL A 22 -13.43 2.51 5.24
CA VAL A 22 -12.76 3.37 6.22
C VAL A 22 -12.85 4.85 5.80
N GLY A 23 -12.67 5.14 4.50
CA GLY A 23 -12.77 6.48 3.95
C GLY A 23 -14.17 7.09 4.07
N ALA A 24 -15.21 6.31 3.79
CA ALA A 24 -16.61 6.70 3.94
C ALA A 24 -16.94 6.98 5.41
N LYS A 25 -16.58 6.05 6.30
CA LYS A 25 -16.84 6.20 7.75
C LYS A 25 -16.16 7.43 8.35
N ARG A 26 -14.92 7.73 7.93
CA ARG A 26 -14.20 8.95 8.37
C ARG A 26 -14.81 10.25 7.87
N ARG A 27 -15.68 10.20 6.86
CA ARG A 27 -16.45 11.34 6.33
C ARG A 27 -17.87 11.41 6.91
N GLY A 28 -18.20 10.57 7.87
CA GLY A 28 -19.49 10.55 8.54
C GLY A 28 -20.57 9.71 7.85
N HIS A 29 -20.20 8.92 6.83
CA HIS A 29 -21.13 8.04 6.14
C HIS A 29 -21.10 6.62 6.71
N ASP A 30 -22.24 6.02 6.90
CA ASP A 30 -22.32 4.62 7.27
C ASP A 30 -21.96 3.72 6.10
N SER A 31 -21.17 2.70 6.39
CA SER A 31 -20.72 1.77 5.37
C SER A 31 -20.82 0.32 5.83
N ILE A 32 -21.19 -0.55 4.91
CA ILE A 32 -21.23 -2.01 5.09
C ILE A 32 -20.39 -2.66 4.02
N ILE A 33 -19.62 -3.68 4.39
CA ILE A 33 -18.84 -4.47 3.45
C ILE A 33 -19.50 -5.84 3.28
N LEU A 34 -19.78 -6.22 2.03
CA LEU A 34 -20.20 -7.56 1.65
C LEU A 34 -19.06 -8.25 0.91
N SER A 35 -18.64 -9.42 1.35
CA SER A 35 -17.51 -10.15 0.76
C SER A 35 -17.80 -11.64 0.61
N LEU A 36 -17.20 -12.29 -0.39
CA LEU A 36 -17.26 -13.74 -0.54
C LEU A 36 -16.46 -14.45 0.55
N VAL A 37 -15.36 -13.84 1.00
CA VAL A 37 -14.44 -14.44 1.98
C VAL A 37 -14.15 -13.43 3.08
N PRO A 38 -13.74 -13.89 4.28
CA PRO A 38 -13.24 -12.99 5.32
C PRO A 38 -12.10 -12.11 4.79
N PRO A 39 -11.96 -10.85 5.23
CA PRO A 39 -10.93 -9.92 4.73
C PRO A 39 -9.53 -10.53 4.67
N LYS A 40 -9.11 -11.19 5.75
CA LYS A 40 -7.77 -11.80 5.88
C LYS A 40 -7.53 -13.00 4.94
N ARG A 41 -8.53 -13.43 4.17
CA ARG A 41 -8.42 -14.43 3.10
C ARG A 41 -8.46 -13.82 1.70
N SER A 42 -8.56 -12.50 1.57
CA SER A 42 -8.54 -11.85 0.26
C SER A 42 -7.19 -12.03 -0.43
N HIS A 43 -7.20 -11.97 -1.77
CA HIS A 43 -5.98 -12.09 -2.58
C HIS A 43 -4.93 -11.02 -2.26
N SER A 44 -5.33 -9.87 -1.72
CA SER A 44 -4.40 -8.82 -1.27
C SER A 44 -3.34 -9.32 -0.29
N LYS A 45 -3.64 -10.40 0.47
CA LYS A 45 -2.70 -11.04 1.40
C LYS A 45 -1.46 -11.61 0.69
N ALA A 46 -1.60 -12.06 -0.54
CA ALA A 46 -0.54 -12.73 -1.30
C ALA A 46 0.50 -11.77 -1.90
N ALA A 47 0.24 -10.45 -1.86
CA ALA A 47 1.17 -9.47 -2.43
C ALA A 47 2.46 -9.36 -1.61
N GLN A 48 3.61 -9.57 -2.25
CA GLN A 48 4.94 -9.59 -1.62
C GLN A 48 5.84 -8.44 -2.07
N GLY A 49 5.59 -7.87 -3.25
CA GLY A 49 6.47 -6.90 -3.90
C GLY A 49 6.73 -5.63 -3.11
N GLY A 50 5.70 -5.07 -2.54
CA GLY A 50 5.74 -3.78 -1.84
C GLY A 50 4.79 -2.75 -2.44
N MET A 51 4.93 -1.51 -1.98
CA MET A 51 4.16 -0.36 -2.45
C MET A 51 5.09 0.67 -3.06
N GLN A 52 4.78 1.13 -4.26
CA GLN A 52 5.57 2.17 -4.92
C GLN A 52 5.11 3.56 -4.45
N ALA A 53 6.05 4.36 -3.95
CA ALA A 53 5.80 5.76 -3.56
C ALA A 53 7.10 6.56 -3.63
N SER A 54 7.03 7.76 -4.20
CA SER A 54 8.16 8.67 -4.38
C SER A 54 8.55 9.38 -3.08
N LEU A 55 9.06 8.63 -2.09
CA LEU A 55 9.48 9.20 -0.80
C LEU A 55 10.89 9.79 -0.82
N ALA A 56 11.73 9.36 -1.75
CA ALA A 56 13.15 9.75 -1.88
C ALA A 56 13.98 9.61 -0.58
N ASN A 57 13.60 8.66 0.28
CA ASN A 57 14.23 8.48 1.60
C ASN A 57 15.62 7.84 1.49
N VAL A 58 15.78 6.83 0.64
CA VAL A 58 17.05 6.10 0.45
C VAL A 58 17.97 6.81 -0.54
N ILE A 59 19.28 6.56 -0.46
CA ILE A 59 20.26 7.19 -1.35
C ILE A 59 19.98 6.92 -2.84
N LYS A 60 19.57 5.72 -3.21
CA LYS A 60 19.19 5.35 -4.58
C LYS A 60 17.82 5.91 -5.03
N GLY A 61 17.07 6.52 -4.11
CA GLY A 61 15.82 7.24 -4.37
C GLY A 61 16.00 8.75 -4.56
N VAL A 62 17.20 9.28 -4.38
CA VAL A 62 17.44 10.72 -4.52
C VAL A 62 17.06 11.19 -5.92
N GLY A 63 16.31 12.31 -5.98
CA GLY A 63 15.75 12.86 -7.21
C GLY A 63 14.52 12.14 -7.74
N ASP A 64 13.96 11.18 -6.98
CA ASP A 64 12.65 10.62 -7.26
C ASP A 64 11.55 11.60 -6.82
N ASN A 65 10.50 11.69 -7.61
CA ASN A 65 9.31 12.49 -7.34
C ASN A 65 8.10 11.91 -8.08
N GLU A 66 6.95 12.54 -7.92
CA GLU A 66 5.70 12.11 -8.53
C GLU A 66 5.75 12.14 -10.07
N ASP A 67 6.51 13.06 -10.68
CA ASP A 67 6.65 13.14 -12.14
C ASP A 67 7.51 12.00 -12.70
N VAL A 68 8.61 11.67 -12.02
CA VAL A 68 9.44 10.51 -12.36
C VAL A 68 8.63 9.22 -12.21
N HIS A 69 7.87 9.10 -11.11
CA HIS A 69 7.00 7.96 -10.86
C HIS A 69 5.90 7.85 -11.93
N PHE A 70 5.27 8.96 -12.28
CA PHE A 70 4.29 9.02 -13.36
C PHE A 70 4.86 8.53 -14.69
N GLY A 71 6.00 9.09 -15.11
CA GLY A 71 6.64 8.71 -16.35
C GLY A 71 7.04 7.23 -16.41
N ASP A 72 7.54 6.66 -15.30
CA ASP A 72 7.87 5.23 -15.23
C ASP A 72 6.61 4.36 -15.32
N THR A 73 5.52 4.76 -14.68
CA THR A 73 4.25 4.01 -14.70
C THR A 73 3.61 4.02 -16.09
N VAL A 74 3.55 5.17 -16.76
CA VAL A 74 2.99 5.29 -18.10
C VAL A 74 3.81 4.49 -19.12
N ARG A 75 5.14 4.60 -19.07
CA ARG A 75 6.02 3.78 -19.93
C ARG A 75 5.90 2.29 -19.64
N GLY A 76 5.85 1.91 -18.35
CA GLY A 76 5.74 0.51 -17.94
C GLY A 76 4.41 -0.15 -18.32
N SER A 77 3.38 0.63 -18.62
CA SER A 77 2.10 0.17 -19.15
C SER A 77 2.02 0.18 -20.69
N ASP A 78 3.13 0.35 -21.38
CA ASP A 78 3.18 0.54 -22.84
C ASP A 78 2.21 1.64 -23.33
N TRP A 79 2.07 2.72 -22.54
CA TRP A 79 1.17 3.84 -22.78
C TRP A 79 -0.34 3.51 -22.73
N GLY A 80 -0.69 2.29 -22.33
CA GLY A 80 -2.07 1.84 -22.24
C GLY A 80 -2.82 2.29 -20.98
N ALA A 81 -2.13 2.87 -19.99
CA ALA A 81 -2.77 3.32 -18.77
C ALA A 81 -3.50 4.66 -18.95
N ASP A 82 -4.63 4.82 -18.25
CA ASP A 82 -5.29 6.12 -18.10
C ASP A 82 -4.37 7.07 -17.32
N GLN A 83 -3.89 8.10 -18.00
CA GLN A 83 -2.88 8.99 -17.46
C GLN A 83 -3.40 9.89 -16.33
N GLU A 84 -4.69 10.23 -16.32
CA GLU A 84 -5.31 11.00 -15.23
C GLU A 84 -5.37 10.15 -13.96
N VAL A 85 -5.76 8.87 -14.09
CA VAL A 85 -5.75 7.91 -12.97
C VAL A 85 -4.34 7.69 -12.46
N VAL A 86 -3.35 7.53 -13.35
CA VAL A 86 -1.94 7.39 -12.96
C VAL A 86 -1.48 8.64 -12.22
N ARG A 87 -1.81 9.83 -12.67
CA ARG A 87 -1.44 11.09 -12.02
C ARG A 87 -2.02 11.17 -10.60
N MET A 88 -3.30 10.88 -10.45
CA MET A 88 -3.95 10.83 -9.13
C MET A 88 -3.27 9.79 -8.22
N PHE A 89 -2.97 8.61 -8.74
CA PHE A 89 -2.31 7.52 -8.01
C PHE A 89 -0.94 7.95 -7.49
N VAL A 90 -0.04 8.44 -8.35
CA VAL A 90 1.34 8.78 -7.94
C VAL A 90 1.38 9.93 -6.95
N ASN A 91 0.51 10.93 -7.11
CA ASN A 91 0.39 12.05 -6.19
C ASN A 91 -0.13 11.63 -4.81
N THR A 92 -0.95 10.58 -4.76
CA THR A 92 -1.54 10.08 -3.51
C THR A 92 -0.64 9.07 -2.81
N ALA A 93 0.18 8.33 -3.54
CA ALA A 93 0.97 7.21 -3.02
C ALA A 93 1.85 7.56 -1.80
N PRO A 94 2.60 8.68 -1.75
CA PRO A 94 3.41 9.05 -0.59
C PRO A 94 2.57 9.24 0.69
N LYS A 95 1.39 9.84 0.56
CA LYS A 95 0.46 10.04 1.68
C LYS A 95 -0.13 8.70 2.14
N ALA A 96 -0.53 7.84 1.20
CA ALA A 96 -1.12 6.54 1.50
C ALA A 96 -0.13 5.63 2.24
N VAL A 97 1.14 5.59 1.84
CA VAL A 97 2.19 4.82 2.52
C VAL A 97 2.41 5.30 3.95
N ARG A 98 2.49 6.62 4.15
CA ARG A 98 2.64 7.20 5.50
C ARG A 98 1.41 6.93 6.38
N GLU A 99 0.21 7.00 5.82
CA GLU A 99 -1.04 6.66 6.52
C GLU A 99 -1.05 5.20 6.96
N LEU A 100 -0.68 4.27 6.09
CA LEU A 100 -0.58 2.85 6.41
C LEU A 100 0.46 2.57 7.49
N ALA A 101 1.61 3.22 7.43
CA ALA A 101 2.63 3.14 8.48
C ALA A 101 2.10 3.67 9.81
N GLY A 102 1.33 4.76 9.78
CA GLY A 102 0.63 5.30 10.96
C GLY A 102 -0.47 4.39 11.51
N TRP A 103 -1.03 3.49 10.71
CA TRP A 103 -2.00 2.47 11.14
C TRP A 103 -1.33 1.18 11.63
N GLY A 104 0.01 1.17 11.72
CA GLY A 104 0.76 0.04 12.26
C GLY A 104 1.34 -0.93 11.23
N VAL A 105 1.37 -0.59 9.94
CA VAL A 105 2.14 -1.39 8.97
C VAL A 105 3.63 -1.26 9.31
N PRO A 106 4.32 -2.35 9.68
CA PRO A 106 5.71 -2.32 10.13
C PRO A 106 6.67 -2.22 8.93
N CYS A 107 6.56 -1.13 8.16
CA CYS A 107 7.46 -0.90 7.03
C CYS A 107 8.92 -0.98 7.48
N SER A 108 9.76 -1.64 6.68
CA SER A 108 11.20 -1.65 6.86
C SER A 108 11.73 -0.23 6.98
N ARG A 109 12.72 -0.04 7.87
CA ARG A 109 13.29 1.29 8.17
C ARG A 109 14.73 1.36 7.72
N ILE A 110 15.17 2.56 7.38
CA ILE A 110 16.54 2.83 6.98
C ILE A 110 17.46 2.75 8.20
N THR A 111 18.52 1.96 8.08
CA THR A 111 19.67 1.98 8.98
C THR A 111 20.79 2.72 8.27
N PRO A 112 21.35 3.80 8.85
CA PRO A 112 22.46 4.52 8.28
C PRO A 112 23.74 3.68 8.16
N GLY A 113 24.60 4.07 7.24
CA GLY A 113 25.89 3.40 7.02
C GLY A 113 25.91 2.50 5.80
N ASP A 114 26.98 1.73 5.71
CA ASP A 114 27.23 0.89 4.57
C ASP A 114 26.39 -0.39 4.63
N ARG A 115 25.76 -0.72 3.50
CA ARG A 115 25.09 -2.01 3.31
C ARG A 115 25.39 -2.58 1.92
N GLN A 116 25.51 -3.87 1.84
CA GLN A 116 25.65 -4.55 0.56
C GLN A 116 24.27 -4.85 -0.02
N VAL A 117 24.11 -4.57 -1.30
CA VAL A 117 22.92 -4.86 -2.08
C VAL A 117 23.32 -5.54 -3.39
N ILE A 118 22.42 -6.32 -3.96
CA ILE A 118 22.63 -6.91 -5.29
C ILE A 118 21.89 -6.03 -6.30
N ILE A 119 22.59 -5.49 -7.27
CA ILE A 119 22.03 -4.71 -8.39
C ILE A 119 22.49 -5.38 -9.67
N ASN A 120 21.56 -5.81 -10.51
CA ASN A 120 21.83 -6.53 -11.76
C ASN A 120 22.77 -7.75 -11.59
N GLY A 121 22.68 -8.44 -10.45
CA GLY A 121 23.52 -9.61 -10.15
C GLY A 121 24.87 -9.28 -9.51
N GLU A 122 25.26 -8.03 -9.41
CA GLU A 122 26.51 -7.59 -8.80
C GLU A 122 26.30 -7.11 -7.37
N LYS A 123 27.24 -7.43 -6.47
CA LYS A 123 27.27 -6.90 -5.10
C LYS A 123 27.81 -5.47 -5.12
N VAL A 124 26.96 -4.53 -4.74
CA VAL A 124 27.30 -3.10 -4.64
C VAL A 124 27.15 -2.65 -3.20
N THR A 125 28.12 -1.92 -2.69
CA THR A 125 28.00 -1.24 -1.41
C THR A 125 27.34 0.11 -1.62
N ILE A 126 26.28 0.38 -0.86
CA ILE A 126 25.63 1.68 -0.79
C ILE A 126 25.69 2.21 0.63
N THR A 127 25.92 3.52 0.76
CA THR A 127 26.00 4.20 2.06
C THR A 127 24.75 5.04 2.27
N GLU A 128 23.92 4.65 3.24
CA GLU A 128 22.72 5.40 3.59
C GLU A 128 23.07 6.59 4.51
N ARG A 129 22.39 7.70 4.29
CA ARG A 129 22.63 8.97 5.00
C ARG A 129 22.18 8.85 6.46
N LYS A 130 22.89 9.52 7.36
CA LYS A 130 22.54 9.59 8.79
C LYS A 130 21.17 10.23 9.03
N GLU A 131 20.84 11.26 8.25
CA GLU A 131 19.57 11.99 8.34
C GLU A 131 18.36 11.15 7.91
N ALA A 132 18.59 10.06 7.18
CA ALA A 132 17.53 9.12 6.77
C ALA A 132 17.22 8.06 7.82
N ALA A 133 17.92 8.05 8.96
CA ALA A 133 17.71 7.07 10.03
C ALA A 133 16.25 6.98 10.44
N GLY A 134 15.70 5.75 10.48
CA GLY A 134 14.33 5.49 10.90
C GLY A 134 13.24 5.90 9.91
N LEU A 135 13.58 6.54 8.78
CA LEU A 135 12.61 6.77 7.70
C LEU A 135 12.19 5.44 7.05
N ILE A 136 11.05 5.44 6.35
CA ILE A 136 10.58 4.27 5.62
C ILE A 136 11.62 3.87 4.57
N GLY A 137 12.11 2.65 4.68
CA GLY A 137 13.05 2.06 3.73
C GLY A 137 12.41 1.80 2.38
N GLN A 138 13.21 1.94 1.34
CA GLN A 138 12.78 1.70 -0.03
C GLN A 138 13.81 0.78 -0.71
N ARG A 139 13.33 -0.08 -1.58
CA ARG A 139 14.17 -1.01 -2.34
C ARG A 139 13.93 -0.91 -3.83
N ASP A 140 14.79 -1.56 -4.57
CA ASP A 140 14.63 -1.74 -6.00
C ASP A 140 13.40 -2.62 -6.31
N PHE A 141 12.81 -2.38 -7.47
CA PHE A 141 11.78 -3.23 -8.04
C PHE A 141 11.86 -3.13 -9.56
N GLY A 142 11.71 -4.26 -10.23
CA GLY A 142 11.95 -4.36 -11.68
C GLY A 142 11.26 -3.28 -12.51
N GLY A 143 12.00 -2.71 -13.46
CA GLY A 143 11.51 -1.69 -14.37
C GLY A 143 11.52 -0.24 -13.86
N THR A 144 11.85 0.00 -12.58
CA THR A 144 11.96 1.37 -12.05
C THR A 144 13.40 1.85 -12.02
N LYS A 145 13.63 3.12 -12.41
CA LYS A 145 14.97 3.73 -12.37
C LYS A 145 15.36 4.23 -10.98
N LYS A 146 14.38 4.37 -10.07
CA LYS A 146 14.56 4.87 -8.72
C LYS A 146 14.02 3.87 -7.70
N TRP A 147 14.70 3.77 -6.57
CA TRP A 147 14.25 2.93 -5.49
C TRP A 147 13.10 3.60 -4.74
N ARG A 148 11.89 3.19 -5.03
CA ARG A 148 10.67 3.75 -4.43
C ARG A 148 9.75 2.72 -3.78
N THR A 149 10.12 1.43 -3.80
CA THR A 149 9.27 0.36 -3.26
C THR A 149 9.39 0.28 -1.76
N CYS A 150 8.36 0.73 -1.06
CA CYS A 150 8.21 0.54 0.39
C CYS A 150 7.72 -0.88 0.67
N PHE A 151 8.28 -1.54 1.68
CA PHE A 151 8.05 -2.98 1.88
C PHE A 151 8.07 -3.37 3.36
N VAL A 152 7.51 -4.56 3.63
CA VAL A 152 7.57 -5.26 4.91
C VAL A 152 8.13 -6.65 4.63
N SER A 153 9.46 -6.78 4.62
CA SER A 153 10.12 -8.02 4.21
C SER A 153 9.49 -8.62 2.94
N ASP A 154 8.96 -9.84 3.01
CA ASP A 154 8.21 -10.55 1.96
C ASP A 154 6.69 -10.58 2.19
N GLY A 155 6.21 -9.96 3.26
CA GLY A 155 4.81 -10.00 3.71
C GLY A 155 4.06 -8.68 3.59
N THR A 156 4.40 -7.81 2.64
CA THR A 156 3.83 -6.45 2.54
C THR A 156 2.30 -6.46 2.44
N GLY A 157 1.73 -7.27 1.56
CA GLY A 157 0.27 -7.35 1.39
C GLY A 157 -0.44 -7.87 2.64
N HIS A 158 0.15 -8.85 3.32
CA HIS A 158 -0.36 -9.37 4.58
C HIS A 158 -0.38 -8.29 5.67
N ALA A 159 0.71 -7.57 5.84
CA ALA A 159 0.81 -6.50 6.82
C ALA A 159 -0.18 -5.36 6.56
N MET A 160 -0.29 -4.93 5.30
CA MET A 160 -1.27 -3.91 4.89
C MET A 160 -2.70 -4.35 5.15
N LEU A 161 -3.04 -5.59 4.75
CA LEU A 161 -4.40 -6.10 4.90
C LEU A 161 -4.81 -6.20 6.37
N ASN A 162 -3.91 -6.64 7.24
CA ASN A 162 -4.16 -6.68 8.67
C ASN A 162 -4.41 -5.26 9.23
N ALA A 163 -3.52 -4.31 8.96
CA ALA A 163 -3.65 -2.95 9.47
C ALA A 163 -4.95 -2.27 9.01
N VAL A 164 -5.31 -2.42 7.73
CA VAL A 164 -6.55 -1.81 7.19
C VAL A 164 -7.79 -2.53 7.71
N SER A 165 -7.74 -3.85 7.86
CA SER A 165 -8.83 -4.65 8.47
C SER A 165 -9.05 -4.27 9.92
N ASP A 166 -7.99 -4.18 10.71
CA ASP A 166 -8.06 -3.81 12.12
C ASP A 166 -8.59 -2.36 12.27
N ARG A 167 -8.21 -1.47 11.34
CA ARG A 167 -8.75 -0.12 11.29
C ARG A 167 -10.25 -0.09 10.98
N ALA A 168 -10.73 -0.93 10.07
CA ALA A 168 -12.16 -1.06 9.76
C ALA A 168 -12.95 -1.59 10.96
N ILE A 169 -12.42 -2.58 11.67
CA ILE A 169 -13.01 -3.13 12.90
C ILE A 169 -13.05 -2.07 13.99
N ALA A 170 -11.97 -1.34 14.21
CA ALA A 170 -11.90 -0.27 15.22
C ALA A 170 -12.91 0.87 14.97
N LEU A 171 -13.31 1.07 13.71
CA LEU A 171 -14.35 2.03 13.32
C LEU A 171 -15.76 1.45 13.36
N GLY A 172 -15.93 0.20 13.79
CA GLY A 172 -17.22 -0.47 13.87
C GLY A 172 -17.88 -0.73 12.52
N ILE A 173 -17.09 -0.88 11.43
CA ILE A 173 -17.64 -1.14 10.09
C ILE A 173 -18.09 -2.59 10.00
N PRO A 174 -19.41 -2.87 9.75
CA PRO A 174 -19.91 -4.21 9.59
C PRO A 174 -19.32 -4.89 8.34
N ILE A 175 -18.82 -6.12 8.51
CA ILE A 175 -18.31 -6.94 7.41
C ILE A 175 -19.10 -8.24 7.41
N HIS A 176 -19.84 -8.45 6.33
CA HIS A 176 -20.62 -9.68 6.10
C HIS A 176 -19.89 -10.53 5.06
N ASP A 177 -19.47 -11.72 5.45
CA ASP A 177 -18.93 -12.69 4.51
C ASP A 177 -19.98 -13.80 4.22
N VAL A 178 -20.07 -14.17 2.94
CA VAL A 178 -21.08 -15.11 2.44
C VAL A 178 -20.78 -16.55 2.88
N LEU A 179 -19.55 -16.83 3.30
CA LEU A 179 -19.14 -18.18 3.75
C LEU A 179 -19.44 -18.42 5.24
N LYS A 180 -19.83 -17.41 5.99
CA LYS A 180 -20.37 -17.62 7.34
C LYS A 180 -21.84 -17.95 7.21
N PRO A 181 -22.30 -19.18 7.63
CA PRO A 181 -23.71 -19.41 7.81
C PRO A 181 -24.24 -18.33 8.78
N SER A 182 -25.29 -17.63 8.38
CA SER A 182 -26.04 -16.79 9.31
C SER A 182 -26.57 -17.68 10.42
N LEU A 183 -26.00 -17.59 11.61
CA LEU A 183 -26.58 -18.12 12.83
C LEU A 183 -27.88 -17.38 13.17
#